data_ec4ee5dc39a5c05097a50cadd42cda96
#
_entry.id   ec4ee5dc39a5c05097a50cadd42cda96
#
_cell.length_a   1.000
_cell.length_b   1.000
_cell.length_c   1.000
_cell.angle_alpha   90.00
_cell.angle_beta   90.00
_cell.angle_gamma   90.00
#
_symmetry.space_group_name_H-M   'P 1'
#
loop_
_entity.id
_entity.type
_entity.pdbx_description
1 polymer ?
#
loop_
_entity_poly.entity_id
_entity_poly.type
_entity_poly.pdbx_seq_one_letter_code
_entity_poly.pdbx_strand_id
1 'polypeptide(L)'
;MDKGRPFLHQVYRIASKYAPLIKAVDLHTKSRKEVGALGEKVAAEYLRRHGFGLVETNYTRKTGEIDVIVRGPTGEETLHFVEVKTIVVDEFPDTGADRDEYSPSANLHESKVRKVARTGEWYVLEHEWEGDWQVDGCLVWLRKRDGLAHVQYLPQIV
;
A
#
# COMPACT_ATOMS: atom_id res chain seq x y z
N MET A 1 21.32 -6.27 15.53
CA MET A 1 20.58 -6.43 14.25
C MET A 1 19.14 -6.77 14.58
N ASP A 2 18.30 -5.77 14.64
CA ASP A 2 16.87 -5.98 14.86
C ASP A 2 16.23 -6.36 13.50
N LYS A 3 16.21 -7.65 13.23
CA LYS A 3 15.55 -8.19 12.03
C LYS A 3 14.05 -8.10 12.25
N GLY A 4 13.47 -7.03 11.68
CA GLY A 4 12.09 -7.05 11.26
C GLY A 4 11.06 -7.25 12.36
N ARG A 5 10.79 -6.23 13.15
CA ARG A 5 9.48 -6.15 13.76
C ARG A 5 8.47 -6.08 12.61
N PRO A 6 7.54 -7.04 12.49
CA PRO A 6 6.44 -6.88 11.55
C PRO A 6 5.77 -5.55 11.91
N PHE A 7 5.60 -4.70 10.90
CA PHE A 7 4.87 -3.45 11.07
C PHE A 7 3.51 -3.80 11.66
N LEU A 8 3.35 -3.53 12.95
CA LEU A 8 2.12 -3.83 13.66
C LEU A 8 0.98 -3.02 13.04
N HIS A 9 -0.14 -3.67 12.86
CA HIS A 9 -1.38 -3.06 12.44
C HIS A 9 -1.62 -1.77 13.21
N GLN A 10 -1.49 -0.63 12.55
CA GLN A 10 -1.79 0.65 13.17
C GLN A 10 -3.04 1.23 12.53
N VAL A 11 -4.03 1.48 13.37
CA VAL A 11 -5.19 2.29 12.97
C VAL A 11 -4.73 3.73 12.91
N TYR A 12 -4.62 4.27 11.70
CA TYR A 12 -4.26 5.67 11.53
C TYR A 12 -5.50 6.55 11.53
N ARG A 13 -5.58 7.40 12.51
CA ARG A 13 -6.33 8.64 12.35
C ARG A 13 -5.54 9.48 11.35
N ILE A 14 -6.01 9.56 10.11
CA ILE A 14 -5.34 10.34 9.08
C ILE A 14 -5.16 11.76 9.62
N ALA A 15 -3.92 12.23 9.57
CA ALA A 15 -3.55 13.53 10.11
C ALA A 15 -4.46 14.64 9.62
N SER A 16 -4.56 15.67 10.39
CA SER A 16 -5.50 16.81 10.25
C SER A 16 -5.59 17.41 8.84
N LYS A 17 -4.55 17.34 8.04
CA LYS A 17 -4.55 17.84 6.65
C LYS A 17 -5.39 16.96 5.69
N TYR A 18 -5.64 15.69 6.03
CA TYR A 18 -6.51 14.79 5.26
C TYR A 18 -7.86 14.53 5.95
N ALA A 19 -7.98 14.88 7.23
CA ALA A 19 -9.22 14.71 7.98
C ALA A 19 -10.43 15.42 7.33
N PRO A 20 -10.31 16.63 6.76
CA PRO A 20 -11.40 17.25 6.02
C PRO A 20 -11.82 16.49 4.78
N LEU A 21 -10.85 15.93 4.04
CA LEU A 21 -11.10 15.13 2.83
C LEU A 21 -11.85 13.83 3.15
N ILE A 22 -11.54 13.19 4.26
CA ILE A 22 -12.16 11.94 4.68
C ILE A 22 -13.52 12.17 5.29
N LYS A 23 -13.69 13.21 6.09
CA LYS A 23 -15.01 13.59 6.63
C LYS A 23 -15.97 14.10 5.55
N ALA A 24 -15.45 14.69 4.47
CA ALA A 24 -16.22 15.16 3.34
C ALA A 24 -16.51 14.07 2.31
N VAL A 25 -15.88 12.89 2.45
CA VAL A 25 -16.00 11.80 1.51
C VAL A 25 -17.05 10.81 1.99
N ASP A 26 -18.23 10.93 1.42
CA ASP A 26 -19.20 9.84 1.46
C ASP A 26 -18.68 8.71 0.56
N LEU A 27 -18.14 7.66 1.18
CA LEU A 27 -17.63 6.49 0.45
C LEU A 27 -18.72 5.79 -0.37
N HIS A 28 -20.00 5.98 -0.03
CA HIS A 28 -21.13 5.43 -0.77
C HIS A 28 -21.32 6.08 -2.15
N THR A 29 -20.89 7.33 -2.32
CA THR A 29 -21.02 8.08 -3.58
C THR A 29 -19.79 7.94 -4.48
N LYS A 30 -18.72 7.29 -4.00
CA LYS A 30 -17.48 7.16 -4.74
C LYS A 30 -17.46 5.93 -5.64
N SER A 31 -16.93 6.11 -6.83
CA SER A 31 -16.62 5.01 -7.74
C SER A 31 -15.49 4.14 -7.18
N ARG A 32 -15.37 2.92 -7.70
CA ARG A 32 -14.24 2.03 -7.35
C ARG A 32 -12.88 2.66 -7.64
N LYS A 33 -12.80 3.42 -8.74
CA LYS A 33 -11.57 4.14 -9.12
C LYS A 33 -11.21 5.22 -8.10
N GLU A 34 -12.18 5.99 -7.65
CA GLU A 34 -11.97 7.04 -6.63
C GLU A 34 -11.58 6.45 -5.27
N VAL A 35 -12.20 5.34 -4.89
CA VAL A 35 -11.84 4.60 -3.67
C VAL A 35 -10.42 4.05 -3.77
N GLY A 36 -10.05 3.46 -4.91
CA GLY A 36 -8.68 3.00 -5.17
C GLY A 36 -7.65 4.12 -5.06
N ALA A 37 -7.90 5.25 -5.70
CA ALA A 37 -7.02 6.43 -5.63
C ALA A 37 -6.87 6.98 -4.20
N LEU A 38 -7.92 6.95 -3.40
CA LEU A 38 -7.86 7.32 -1.99
C LEU A 38 -6.98 6.35 -1.19
N GLY A 39 -7.14 5.05 -1.42
CA GLY A 39 -6.32 4.02 -0.78
C GLY A 39 -4.84 4.16 -1.12
N GLU A 40 -4.49 4.46 -2.36
CA GLU A 40 -3.10 4.72 -2.78
C GLU A 40 -2.49 5.92 -2.07
N LYS A 41 -3.25 7.01 -1.89
CA LYS A 41 -2.81 8.18 -1.11
C LYS A 41 -2.57 7.82 0.36
N VAL A 42 -3.46 7.03 0.95
CA VAL A 42 -3.31 6.55 2.32
C VAL A 42 -2.07 5.68 2.46
N ALA A 43 -1.86 4.75 1.53
CA ALA A 43 -0.68 3.88 1.52
C ALA A 43 0.62 4.68 1.40
N ALA A 44 0.70 5.64 0.47
CA ALA A 44 1.86 6.50 0.30
C ALA A 44 2.18 7.31 1.56
N GLU A 45 1.18 7.88 2.21
CA GLU A 45 1.36 8.64 3.46
C GLU A 45 1.76 7.73 4.63
N TYR A 46 1.21 6.52 4.69
CA TYR A 46 1.61 5.50 5.67
C TYR A 46 3.10 5.19 5.54
N LEU A 47 3.55 4.87 4.33
CA LEU A 47 4.95 4.54 4.06
C LEU A 47 5.88 5.73 4.39
N ARG A 48 5.51 6.94 3.99
CA ARG A 48 6.26 8.15 4.32
C ARG A 48 6.45 8.32 5.83
N ARG A 49 5.41 8.09 6.63
CA ARG A 49 5.48 8.17 8.11
C ARG A 49 6.34 7.10 8.74
N HIS A 50 6.54 5.98 8.03
CA HIS A 50 7.42 4.90 8.46
C HIS A 50 8.85 5.03 7.91
N GLY A 51 9.21 6.21 7.41
CA GLY A 51 10.57 6.52 7.00
C GLY A 51 10.91 6.16 5.56
N PHE A 52 9.94 5.67 4.77
CA PHE A 52 10.13 5.44 3.34
C PHE A 52 10.15 6.75 2.56
N GLY A 53 11.03 6.84 1.58
CA GLY A 53 11.09 7.96 0.66
C GLY A 53 10.21 7.75 -0.56
N LEU A 54 9.16 8.58 -0.75
CA LEU A 54 8.32 8.50 -1.94
C LEU A 54 9.12 8.89 -3.19
N VAL A 55 9.10 8.02 -4.19
CA VAL A 55 9.75 8.24 -5.49
C VAL A 55 8.73 8.62 -6.54
N GLU A 56 7.72 7.78 -6.75
CA GLU A 56 6.71 7.97 -7.80
C GLU A 56 5.41 7.25 -7.45
N THR A 57 4.30 7.68 -8.01
CA THR A 57 3.01 6.99 -7.93
C THR A 57 2.44 6.75 -9.32
N ASN A 58 1.66 5.69 -9.47
CA ASN A 58 0.95 5.33 -10.70
C ASN A 58 1.88 5.23 -11.93
N TYR A 59 3.03 4.58 -11.74
CA TYR A 59 3.95 4.30 -12.82
C TYR A 59 3.36 3.24 -13.75
N THR A 60 3.08 3.60 -14.99
CA THR A 60 2.37 2.75 -15.96
C THR A 60 3.25 2.43 -17.16
N ARG A 61 3.25 1.16 -17.57
CA ARG A 61 3.86 0.65 -18.80
C ARG A 61 2.93 -0.38 -19.44
N LYS A 62 3.28 -0.88 -20.63
CA LYS A 62 2.51 -1.92 -21.32
C LYS A 62 2.37 -3.22 -20.50
N THR A 63 3.32 -3.46 -19.61
CA THR A 63 3.35 -4.63 -18.71
C THR A 63 2.40 -4.52 -17.53
N GLY A 64 2.01 -3.31 -17.14
CA GLY A 64 1.12 -3.05 -16.01
C GLY A 64 1.37 -1.69 -15.35
N GLU A 65 0.91 -1.58 -14.13
CA GLU A 65 1.00 -0.39 -13.30
C GLU A 65 1.59 -0.74 -11.93
N ILE A 66 2.38 0.18 -11.38
CA ILE A 66 2.84 0.14 -9.99
C ILE A 66 2.20 1.32 -9.25
N ASP A 67 1.43 1.03 -8.22
CA ASP A 67 0.66 2.06 -7.51
C ASP A 67 1.56 3.05 -6.78
N VAL A 68 2.56 2.54 -6.06
CA VAL A 68 3.49 3.38 -5.27
C VAL A 68 4.91 2.83 -5.39
N ILE A 69 5.86 3.70 -5.68
CA ILE A 69 7.29 3.39 -5.66
C ILE A 69 7.95 4.19 -4.54
N VAL A 70 8.64 3.50 -3.64
CA VAL A 70 9.35 4.14 -2.53
C VAL A 70 10.76 3.59 -2.40
N ARG A 71 11.65 4.38 -1.81
CA ARG A 71 12.94 3.91 -1.28
C ARG A 71 12.73 3.44 0.14
N GLY A 72 13.47 2.41 0.53
CA GLY A 72 13.45 1.91 1.89
C GLY A 72 13.79 2.96 2.95
N PRO A 73 13.53 2.67 4.22
CA PRO A 73 13.86 3.56 5.32
C PRO A 73 15.32 3.99 5.29
N THR A 74 15.64 5.11 5.92
CA THR A 74 16.96 5.72 5.93
C THR A 74 18.08 4.70 6.13
N GLY A 75 19.00 4.60 5.17
CA GLY A 75 20.13 3.67 5.17
C GLY A 75 19.90 2.37 4.38
N GLU A 76 18.70 2.12 3.89
CA GLU A 76 18.42 1.05 2.93
C GLU A 76 18.41 1.59 1.50
N GLU A 77 19.24 1.01 0.64
CA GLU A 77 19.22 1.29 -0.80
C GLU A 77 18.40 0.23 -1.55
N THR A 78 17.16 0.08 -1.14
CA THR A 78 16.21 -0.84 -1.78
C THR A 78 15.04 -0.07 -2.35
N LEU A 79 14.66 -0.36 -3.60
CA LEU A 79 13.38 0.09 -4.16
C LEU A 79 12.27 -0.87 -3.78
N HIS A 80 11.16 -0.31 -3.38
CA HIS A 80 9.95 -1.06 -3.08
C HIS A 80 8.86 -0.69 -4.08
N PHE A 81 8.42 -1.65 -4.85
CA PHE A 81 7.29 -1.55 -5.76
C PHE A 81 6.04 -2.06 -5.03
N VAL A 82 5.15 -1.15 -4.70
CA VAL A 82 4.03 -1.43 -3.79
C VAL A 82 2.72 -1.51 -4.56
N GLU A 83 2.09 -2.68 -4.49
CA GLU A 83 0.70 -2.89 -4.95
C GLU A 83 -0.25 -2.58 -3.81
N VAL A 84 -1.21 -1.70 -4.06
CA VAL A 84 -2.19 -1.28 -3.06
C VAL A 84 -3.54 -1.91 -3.35
N LYS A 85 -4.12 -2.53 -2.33
CA LYS A 85 -5.50 -3.03 -2.37
C LYS A 85 -6.34 -2.27 -1.36
N THR A 86 -7.37 -1.61 -1.85
CA THR A 86 -8.31 -0.85 -1.02
C THR A 86 -9.61 -1.60 -0.83
N ILE A 87 -10.06 -1.69 0.40
CA ILE A 87 -11.27 -2.42 0.80
C ILE A 87 -12.13 -1.49 1.65
N VAL A 88 -13.38 -1.28 1.27
CA VAL A 88 -14.35 -0.53 2.07
C VAL A 88 -15.09 -1.49 2.99
N VAL A 89 -15.11 -1.17 4.28
CA VAL A 89 -15.69 -2.04 5.32
C VAL A 89 -16.63 -1.25 6.24
N ASP A 90 -17.55 -1.96 6.85
CA ASP A 90 -18.37 -1.39 7.93
C ASP A 90 -17.58 -1.38 9.24
N GLU A 91 -16.86 -2.46 9.55
CA GLU A 91 -15.95 -2.58 10.69
C GLU A 91 -14.60 -3.15 10.24
N PHE A 92 -13.54 -2.74 10.93
CA PHE A 92 -12.21 -3.29 10.66
C PHE A 92 -12.15 -4.79 11.02
N PRO A 93 -11.42 -5.59 10.23
CA PRO A 93 -11.21 -6.98 10.58
C PRO A 93 -10.52 -7.09 11.94
N ASP A 94 -10.95 -8.05 12.75
CA ASP A 94 -10.28 -8.34 14.01
C ASP A 94 -8.92 -8.98 13.73
N THR A 95 -7.87 -8.22 13.95
CA THR A 95 -6.48 -8.64 13.69
C THR A 95 -5.90 -9.51 14.81
N GLY A 96 -6.68 -9.74 15.87
CA GLY A 96 -6.28 -10.51 17.06
C GLY A 96 -6.83 -11.93 17.14
N ALA A 97 -7.88 -12.23 16.40
CA ALA A 97 -8.54 -13.54 16.42
C ALA A 97 -8.18 -14.37 15.18
N ASP A 98 -7.77 -15.58 15.42
CA ASP A 98 -7.54 -16.70 14.48
C ASP A 98 -7.14 -16.36 13.03
N ARG A 99 -5.84 -16.44 12.80
CA ARG A 99 -5.16 -16.13 11.54
C ARG A 99 -5.48 -17.09 10.39
N ASP A 100 -6.30 -18.10 10.57
CA ASP A 100 -6.47 -19.18 9.61
C ASP A 100 -7.55 -18.91 8.55
N GLU A 101 -8.53 -18.03 8.79
CA GLU A 101 -9.59 -17.74 7.81
C GLU A 101 -9.37 -16.50 6.94
N TYR A 102 -8.49 -15.57 7.32
CA TYR A 102 -8.24 -14.36 6.56
C TYR A 102 -6.76 -14.20 6.23
N SER A 103 -6.33 -14.85 5.16
CA SER A 103 -4.99 -14.58 4.62
C SER A 103 -4.98 -13.22 3.91
N PRO A 104 -4.24 -12.21 4.42
CA PRO A 104 -4.10 -10.92 3.73
C PRO A 104 -3.60 -11.07 2.29
N SER A 105 -2.79 -12.09 2.03
CA SER A 105 -2.29 -12.42 0.70
C SER A 105 -3.40 -12.82 -0.29
N ALA A 106 -4.53 -13.35 0.18
CA ALA A 106 -5.67 -13.68 -0.67
C ALA A 106 -6.32 -12.44 -1.31
N ASN A 107 -6.10 -11.24 -0.75
CA ASN A 107 -6.57 -9.98 -1.31
C ASN A 107 -5.65 -9.41 -2.40
N LEU A 108 -4.45 -9.93 -2.53
CA LEU A 108 -3.49 -9.55 -3.56
C LEU A 108 -3.43 -10.67 -4.60
N HIS A 109 -4.11 -10.48 -5.72
CA HIS A 109 -4.14 -11.46 -6.80
C HIS A 109 -2.75 -11.70 -7.36
N GLU A 110 -2.34 -12.96 -7.41
CA GLU A 110 -1.02 -13.37 -7.92
C GLU A 110 -0.71 -12.81 -9.32
N SER A 111 -1.70 -12.76 -10.19
CA SER A 111 -1.54 -12.18 -11.54
C SER A 111 -1.20 -10.69 -11.52
N LYS A 112 -1.75 -9.92 -10.57
CA LYS A 112 -1.40 -8.51 -10.38
C LYS A 112 0.02 -8.35 -9.84
N VAL A 113 0.38 -9.13 -8.84
CA VAL A 113 1.71 -9.12 -8.24
C VAL A 113 2.78 -9.44 -9.28
N ARG A 114 2.55 -10.42 -10.15
CA ARG A 114 3.45 -10.73 -11.27
C ARG A 114 3.59 -9.58 -12.27
N LYS A 115 2.49 -8.86 -12.55
CA LYS A 115 2.54 -7.66 -13.42
C LYS A 115 3.36 -6.55 -12.78
N VAL A 116 3.19 -6.32 -11.47
CA VAL A 116 4.00 -5.35 -10.72
C VAL A 116 5.48 -5.71 -10.79
N ALA A 117 5.85 -6.96 -10.55
CA ALA A 117 7.24 -7.42 -10.66
C ALA A 117 7.83 -7.16 -12.05
N ARG A 118 7.12 -7.56 -13.10
CA ARG A 118 7.54 -7.33 -14.49
C ARG A 118 7.66 -5.84 -14.84
N THR A 119 6.75 -5.01 -14.34
CA THR A 119 6.79 -3.56 -14.54
C THR A 119 7.94 -2.93 -13.74
N GLY A 120 8.24 -3.49 -12.56
CA GLY A 120 9.39 -3.12 -11.74
C GLY A 120 10.73 -3.40 -12.45
N GLU A 121 10.85 -4.53 -13.13
CA GLU A 121 12.04 -4.83 -13.97
C GLU A 121 12.25 -3.75 -15.05
N TRP A 122 11.18 -3.29 -15.69
CA TRP A 122 11.25 -2.17 -16.63
C TRP A 122 11.69 -0.88 -15.97
N TYR A 123 11.16 -0.58 -14.78
CA TYR A 123 11.54 0.61 -14.02
C TYR A 123 13.04 0.61 -13.70
N VAL A 124 13.54 -0.51 -13.20
CA VAL A 124 14.96 -0.71 -12.87
C VAL A 124 15.85 -0.47 -14.09
N LEU A 125 15.49 -1.03 -15.25
CA LEU A 125 16.24 -0.84 -16.49
C LEU A 125 16.20 0.61 -17.00
N GLU A 126 15.04 1.24 -17.00
CA GLU A 126 14.89 2.62 -17.49
C GLU A 126 15.62 3.64 -16.62
N HIS A 127 15.73 3.40 -15.33
CA HIS A 127 16.37 4.31 -14.37
C HIS A 127 17.80 3.89 -14.01
N GLU A 128 18.35 2.88 -14.68
CA GLU A 128 19.70 2.36 -14.43
C GLU A 128 19.94 2.10 -12.94
N TRP A 129 18.93 1.54 -12.26
CA TRP A 129 19.02 1.26 -10.84
C TRP A 129 19.90 0.06 -10.58
N GLU A 130 20.96 0.25 -9.79
CA GLU A 130 21.94 -0.80 -9.45
C GLU A 130 21.70 -1.44 -8.07
N GLY A 131 20.82 -0.87 -7.25
CA GLY A 131 20.49 -1.38 -5.93
C GLY A 131 19.49 -2.54 -5.95
N ASP A 132 19.21 -3.07 -4.79
CA ASP A 132 18.17 -4.08 -4.62
C ASP A 132 16.77 -3.52 -4.88
N TRP A 133 15.84 -4.40 -5.18
CA TRP A 133 14.43 -4.06 -5.28
C TRP A 133 13.54 -5.23 -4.89
N GLN A 134 12.34 -4.94 -4.47
CA GLN A 134 11.35 -5.93 -4.08
C GLN A 134 9.93 -5.46 -4.39
N VAL A 135 9.00 -6.41 -4.40
CA VAL A 135 7.56 -6.14 -4.54
C VAL A 135 6.90 -6.33 -3.18
N ASP A 136 6.17 -5.32 -2.77
CA ASP A 136 5.44 -5.31 -1.50
C ASP A 136 3.94 -5.14 -1.75
N GLY A 137 3.16 -5.50 -0.76
CA GLY A 137 1.72 -5.24 -0.73
C GLY A 137 1.35 -4.24 0.34
N CYS A 138 0.26 -3.53 0.08
CA CYS A 138 -0.33 -2.65 1.06
C CYS A 138 -1.86 -2.80 1.02
N LEU A 139 -2.43 -3.31 2.10
CA LEU A 139 -3.88 -3.41 2.26
C LEU A 139 -4.39 -2.20 3.01
N VAL A 140 -5.36 -1.50 2.44
CA VAL A 140 -5.97 -0.32 3.03
C VAL A 140 -7.45 -0.60 3.23
N TRP A 141 -7.90 -0.71 4.48
CA TRP A 141 -9.31 -0.77 4.81
C TRP A 141 -9.82 0.62 5.14
N LEU A 142 -10.90 1.02 4.48
CA LEU A 142 -11.58 2.28 4.72
C LEU A 142 -12.92 2.01 5.39
N ARG A 143 -13.12 2.51 6.60
CA ARG A 143 -14.36 2.31 7.34
C ARG A 143 -15.40 3.35 6.93
N LYS A 144 -16.60 2.90 6.56
CA LYS A 144 -17.65 3.76 5.99
C LYS A 144 -18.12 4.84 6.94
N ARG A 145 -18.31 4.51 8.21
CA ARG A 145 -18.99 5.42 9.18
C ARG A 145 -18.20 6.69 9.52
N ASP A 146 -16.87 6.66 9.44
CA ASP A 146 -16.02 7.76 9.91
C ASP A 146 -14.81 8.04 9.01
N GLY A 147 -14.65 7.24 7.92
CA GLY A 147 -13.53 7.39 7.00
C GLY A 147 -12.16 7.09 7.62
N LEU A 148 -12.10 6.39 8.75
CA LEU A 148 -10.83 5.92 9.28
C LEU A 148 -10.24 4.86 8.37
N ALA A 149 -8.93 4.89 8.25
CA ALA A 149 -8.15 3.90 7.51
C ALA A 149 -7.35 3.01 8.45
N HIS A 150 -7.36 1.71 8.15
CA HIS A 150 -6.44 0.73 8.71
C HIS A 150 -5.52 0.26 7.60
N VAL A 151 -4.21 0.26 7.84
CA VAL A 151 -3.22 -0.12 6.83
C VAL A 151 -2.43 -1.32 7.33
N GLN A 152 -2.30 -2.32 6.47
CA GLN A 152 -1.42 -3.45 6.66
C GLN A 152 -0.39 -3.49 5.54
N TYR A 153 0.86 -3.37 5.91
CA TYR A 153 1.99 -3.49 4.99
C TYR A 153 2.49 -4.93 4.96
N LEU A 154 2.68 -5.45 3.77
CA LEU A 154 3.13 -6.81 3.50
C LEU A 154 4.45 -6.74 2.72
N PRO A 155 5.60 -6.83 3.39
CA PRO A 155 6.87 -6.77 2.71
C PRO A 155 7.14 -8.06 1.91
N GLN A 156 7.82 -7.89 0.78
CA GLN A 156 8.36 -8.98 -0.03
C GLN A 156 7.35 -10.09 -0.35
N ILE A 157 6.30 -9.71 -1.07
CA ILE A 157 5.23 -10.65 -1.50
C ILE A 157 5.59 -11.46 -2.74
N VAL A 158 6.72 -11.15 -3.33
CA VAL A 158 7.37 -11.88 -4.45
C VAL A 158 8.83 -12.01 -4.17
#